data_bd404d41a49b2093926131fdca722fa9
#
_entry.id   bd404d41a49b2093926131fdca722fa9
#
_cell.length_a   1.000
_cell.length_b   1.000
_cell.length_c   1.000
_cell.angle_alpha   90.00
_cell.angle_beta   90.00
_cell.angle_gamma   90.00
#
_symmetry.space_group_name_H-M   'P 1'
#
loop_
_entity.id
_entity.type
_entity.pdbx_description
1 polymer ?
#
loop_
_entity_poly.entity_id
_entity_poly.type
_entity_poly.pdbx_seq_one_letter_code
_entity_poly.pdbx_strand_id
1 'polypeptide(L)'
;MSQSVNTYDVIVLGAGAAGLFSAITAAKRNKKVLVIEKSNKAGKKILMSGGGKCNFTNHFVDPDNFISKNEHFCKSALSSYSPQDFIDLVDSYGIEHDTKKRNQLFCVNSAKDIVKLLLNECELHNVDLIKNTNTSKVHFNKVESSYSVSTINDKSEDKTITKYVTSSLIVATGALSIPTLGGSGFGYDLAKQFNLSVTSLRAGLVPFIFTDYMSEICGRLSGVSHGIRISCNGQTFEEDILFTHRGLSGPAVLQISSYWKEGDYIAINLL
;
A
#
# COMPACT_ATOMS: atom_id res chain seq x y z
N MET A 1 -26.96 30.85 6.75
CA MET A 1 -27.26 29.49 6.25
C MET A 1 -26.38 28.52 7.04
N SER A 2 -26.97 27.68 7.90
CA SER A 2 -26.19 26.67 8.63
C SER A 2 -25.70 25.64 7.61
N GLN A 3 -24.37 25.57 7.41
CA GLN A 3 -23.79 24.48 6.65
C GLN A 3 -24.14 23.18 7.37
N SER A 4 -24.88 22.30 6.71
CA SER A 4 -25.15 20.96 7.24
C SER A 4 -23.79 20.25 7.44
N VAL A 5 -23.46 19.96 8.68
CA VAL A 5 -22.24 19.24 9.03
C VAL A 5 -22.44 17.78 8.67
N ASN A 6 -21.70 17.27 7.71
CA ASN A 6 -21.72 15.85 7.33
C ASN A 6 -20.98 15.03 8.42
N THR A 7 -21.72 14.25 9.20
CA THR A 7 -21.19 13.48 10.32
C THR A 7 -21.12 11.99 9.99
N TYR A 8 -20.00 11.37 10.35
CA TYR A 8 -19.71 9.93 10.19
C TYR A 8 -19.14 9.36 11.51
N ASP A 9 -19.31 8.08 11.73
CA ASP A 9 -18.63 7.39 12.83
C ASP A 9 -17.15 7.23 12.53
N VAL A 10 -16.83 6.88 11.25
CA VAL A 10 -15.47 6.66 10.79
C VAL A 10 -15.25 7.39 9.46
N ILE A 11 -14.16 8.12 9.36
CA ILE A 11 -13.64 8.63 8.08
C ILE A 11 -12.32 7.96 7.77
N VAL A 12 -12.19 7.44 6.54
CA VAL A 12 -10.98 6.79 6.03
C VAL A 12 -10.36 7.67 4.94
N LEU A 13 -9.11 8.04 5.10
CA LEU A 13 -8.36 8.80 4.11
C LEU A 13 -7.57 7.83 3.21
N GLY A 14 -7.98 7.75 1.94
CA GLY A 14 -7.39 6.89 0.91
C GLY A 14 -8.19 5.63 0.63
N ALA A 15 -8.50 5.39 -0.66
CA ALA A 15 -9.21 4.21 -1.16
C ALA A 15 -8.26 3.18 -1.79
N GLY A 16 -7.11 2.92 -1.15
CA GLY A 16 -6.23 1.78 -1.44
C GLY A 16 -6.72 0.50 -0.76
N ALA A 17 -5.94 -0.58 -0.82
CA ALA A 17 -6.27 -1.87 -0.19
C ALA A 17 -6.60 -1.69 1.30
N ALA A 18 -5.70 -1.06 2.07
CA ALA A 18 -5.88 -0.84 3.49
C ALA A 18 -7.12 0.02 3.81
N GLY A 19 -7.36 1.08 3.03
CA GLY A 19 -8.50 1.98 3.26
C GLY A 19 -9.83 1.34 2.95
N LEU A 20 -9.97 0.66 1.82
CA LEU A 20 -11.21 -0.05 1.49
C LEU A 20 -11.49 -1.17 2.49
N PHE A 21 -10.48 -1.97 2.82
CA PHE A 21 -10.65 -3.08 3.76
C PHE A 21 -11.01 -2.62 5.18
N SER A 22 -10.39 -1.54 5.68
CA SER A 22 -10.73 -0.97 6.98
C SER A 22 -12.14 -0.35 6.99
N ALA A 23 -12.55 0.27 5.88
CA ALA A 23 -13.90 0.82 5.74
C ALA A 23 -14.97 -0.29 5.78
N ILE A 24 -14.76 -1.37 5.03
CA ILE A 24 -15.62 -2.57 5.03
C ILE A 24 -15.72 -3.15 6.45
N THR A 25 -14.57 -3.29 7.13
CA THR A 25 -14.52 -3.84 8.49
C THR A 25 -15.29 -2.97 9.50
N ALA A 26 -15.18 -1.65 9.39
CA ALA A 26 -15.94 -0.72 10.24
C ALA A 26 -17.44 -0.76 9.92
N ALA A 27 -17.81 -0.81 8.64
CA ALA A 27 -19.20 -0.85 8.20
C ALA A 27 -19.90 -2.16 8.59
N LYS A 28 -19.22 -3.31 8.53
CA LYS A 28 -19.69 -4.60 9.05
C LYS A 28 -20.01 -4.55 10.56
N ARG A 29 -19.47 -3.57 11.28
CA ARG A 29 -19.75 -3.29 12.70
C ARG A 29 -20.83 -2.21 12.87
N ASN A 30 -21.67 -1.98 11.87
CA ASN A 30 -22.75 -1.00 11.86
C ASN A 30 -22.29 0.45 12.07
N LYS A 31 -21.09 0.79 11.60
CA LYS A 31 -20.59 2.17 11.60
C LYS A 31 -20.92 2.86 10.29
N LYS A 32 -21.35 4.13 10.37
CA LYS A 32 -21.48 5.00 9.20
C LYS A 32 -20.08 5.45 8.75
N VAL A 33 -19.67 5.02 7.56
CA VAL A 33 -18.28 5.17 7.08
C VAL A 33 -18.22 6.02 5.83
N LEU A 34 -17.26 6.95 5.79
CA LEU A 34 -16.88 7.71 4.59
C LEU A 34 -15.43 7.39 4.22
N VAL A 35 -15.20 7.05 2.96
CA VAL A 35 -13.87 6.96 2.36
C VAL A 35 -13.63 8.17 1.46
N ILE A 36 -12.52 8.88 1.68
CA ILE A 36 -12.11 10.04 0.90
C ILE A 36 -10.89 9.69 0.06
N GLU A 37 -11.03 9.73 -1.26
CA GLU A 37 -9.96 9.39 -2.21
C GLU A 37 -9.59 10.60 -3.08
N LYS A 38 -8.31 10.97 -3.06
CA LYS A 38 -7.78 12.07 -3.85
C LYS A 38 -7.87 11.80 -5.35
N SER A 39 -7.60 10.57 -5.76
CA SER A 39 -7.56 10.23 -7.17
C SER A 39 -8.97 9.93 -7.75
N ASN A 40 -9.03 9.85 -9.08
CA ASN A 40 -10.25 9.51 -9.80
C ASN A 40 -10.64 8.02 -9.73
N LYS A 41 -9.72 7.15 -9.23
CA LYS A 41 -9.93 5.70 -9.14
C LYS A 41 -9.45 5.18 -7.81
N ALA A 42 -10.25 4.32 -7.18
CA ALA A 42 -9.84 3.51 -6.04
C ALA A 42 -8.87 2.41 -6.47
N GLY A 43 -8.05 1.93 -5.56
CA GLY A 43 -7.21 0.75 -5.75
C GLY A 43 -6.09 0.90 -6.77
N LYS A 44 -5.61 2.10 -7.11
CA LYS A 44 -4.59 2.32 -8.16
C LYS A 44 -3.35 1.43 -8.01
N LYS A 45 -2.83 1.25 -6.78
CA LYS A 45 -1.67 0.38 -6.55
C LYS A 45 -2.03 -1.10 -6.71
N ILE A 46 -3.25 -1.51 -6.37
CA ILE A 46 -3.75 -2.87 -6.61
C ILE A 46 -3.71 -3.16 -8.12
N LEU A 47 -4.26 -2.24 -8.93
CA LEU A 47 -4.32 -2.38 -10.39
C LEU A 47 -2.96 -2.54 -11.07
N MET A 48 -1.88 -2.02 -10.45
CA MET A 48 -0.51 -2.11 -10.98
C MET A 48 0.28 -3.29 -10.41
N SER A 49 -0.20 -3.88 -9.30
CA SER A 49 0.50 -4.96 -8.63
C SER A 49 0.54 -6.24 -9.47
N GLY A 50 1.59 -7.03 -9.30
CA GLY A 50 1.75 -8.31 -9.98
C GLY A 50 1.65 -8.22 -11.51
N GLY A 51 2.12 -7.13 -12.12
CA GLY A 51 2.03 -6.93 -13.57
C GLY A 51 0.57 -6.81 -14.07
N GLY A 52 -0.34 -6.29 -13.25
CA GLY A 52 -1.77 -6.15 -13.57
C GLY A 52 -2.62 -7.39 -13.25
N LYS A 53 -2.02 -8.41 -12.64
CA LYS A 53 -2.68 -9.64 -12.20
C LYS A 53 -2.95 -9.68 -10.69
N CYS A 54 -2.48 -8.71 -9.95
CA CYS A 54 -2.53 -8.61 -8.49
C CYS A 54 -1.95 -9.84 -7.76
N ASN A 55 -0.73 -9.73 -7.25
CA ASN A 55 -0.29 -10.65 -6.20
C ASN A 55 -1.05 -10.29 -4.92
N PHE A 56 -2.19 -10.93 -4.68
CA PHE A 56 -3.11 -10.49 -3.62
C PHE A 56 -2.79 -11.11 -2.25
N THR A 57 -2.15 -12.28 -2.21
CA THR A 57 -1.65 -12.91 -0.97
C THR A 57 -0.61 -14.00 -1.26
N ASN A 58 -0.19 -14.70 -0.21
CA ASN A 58 0.67 -15.88 -0.25
C ASN A 58 0.08 -16.91 0.70
N HIS A 59 0.18 -18.20 0.38
CA HIS A 59 -0.27 -19.27 1.28
C HIS A 59 0.48 -19.29 2.61
N PHE A 60 1.75 -18.91 2.59
CA PHE A 60 2.62 -18.87 3.77
C PHE A 60 3.03 -17.42 4.05
N VAL A 61 2.36 -16.80 5.00
CA VAL A 61 2.70 -15.47 5.54
C VAL A 61 3.07 -15.64 7.00
N ASP A 62 4.33 -15.36 7.29
CA ASP A 62 4.89 -15.43 8.64
C ASP A 62 5.29 -14.02 9.10
N PRO A 63 5.20 -13.69 10.40
CA PRO A 63 5.69 -12.43 10.94
C PRO A 63 7.13 -12.10 10.55
N ASP A 64 7.98 -13.10 10.36
CA ASP A 64 9.39 -12.93 9.97
C ASP A 64 9.54 -12.39 8.52
N ASN A 65 8.49 -12.44 7.72
CA ASN A 65 8.46 -11.83 6.39
C ASN A 65 8.29 -10.29 6.44
N PHE A 66 8.03 -9.71 7.61
CA PHE A 66 7.78 -8.28 7.80
C PHE A 66 8.97 -7.60 8.50
N ILE A 67 9.70 -6.80 7.75
CA ILE A 67 10.87 -6.08 8.27
C ILE A 67 10.41 -4.90 9.13
N SER A 68 10.67 -4.95 10.42
CA SER A 68 10.34 -3.90 11.38
C SER A 68 11.34 -3.87 12.53
N LYS A 69 11.53 -2.70 13.17
CA LYS A 69 12.27 -2.61 14.43
C LYS A 69 11.53 -3.31 15.59
N ASN A 70 10.21 -3.42 15.49
CA ASN A 70 9.38 -4.19 16.39
C ASN A 70 8.95 -5.48 15.67
N GLU A 71 9.62 -6.58 15.95
CA GLU A 71 9.32 -7.91 15.35
C GLU A 71 7.90 -8.42 15.68
N HIS A 72 7.26 -7.85 16.69
CA HIS A 72 5.89 -8.22 17.08
C HIS A 72 4.81 -7.37 16.40
N PHE A 73 5.20 -6.33 15.62
CA PHE A 73 4.28 -5.32 15.10
C PHE A 73 3.11 -5.91 14.29
N CYS A 74 3.36 -6.93 13.47
CA CYS A 74 2.35 -7.53 12.60
C CYS A 74 1.65 -8.77 13.19
N LYS A 75 2.16 -9.35 14.29
CA LYS A 75 1.68 -10.65 14.81
C LYS A 75 0.18 -10.66 15.11
N SER A 76 -0.32 -9.65 15.82
CA SER A 76 -1.73 -9.54 16.17
C SER A 76 -2.62 -9.38 14.93
N ALA A 77 -2.19 -8.58 13.95
CA ALA A 77 -2.95 -8.39 12.71
C ALA A 77 -3.05 -9.68 11.91
N LEU A 78 -1.93 -10.39 11.72
CA LEU A 78 -1.88 -11.65 10.97
C LEU A 78 -2.64 -12.78 11.68
N SER A 79 -2.66 -12.78 13.01
CA SER A 79 -3.45 -13.74 13.80
C SER A 79 -4.96 -13.44 13.72
N SER A 80 -5.36 -12.18 13.59
CA SER A 80 -6.77 -11.77 13.52
C SER A 80 -7.38 -11.89 12.13
N TYR A 81 -6.56 -11.85 11.09
CA TYR A 81 -6.96 -11.99 9.70
C TYR A 81 -5.83 -12.66 8.91
N SER A 82 -6.02 -13.92 8.63
CA SER A 82 -5.02 -14.76 7.97
C SER A 82 -5.05 -14.63 6.45
N PRO A 83 -4.02 -15.11 5.73
CA PRO A 83 -4.07 -15.24 4.28
C PRO A 83 -5.27 -16.05 3.80
N GLN A 84 -5.66 -17.11 4.53
CA GLN A 84 -6.78 -17.95 4.17
C GLN A 84 -8.11 -17.18 4.23
N ASP A 85 -8.32 -16.32 5.23
CA ASP A 85 -9.54 -15.50 5.31
C ASP A 85 -9.71 -14.62 4.07
N PHE A 86 -8.59 -14.11 3.49
CA PHE A 86 -8.67 -13.32 2.26
C PHE A 86 -8.87 -14.19 1.02
N ILE A 87 -8.27 -15.39 0.98
CA ILE A 87 -8.52 -16.38 -0.09
C ILE A 87 -9.99 -16.76 -0.11
N ASP A 88 -10.57 -17.10 1.04
CA ASP A 88 -11.97 -17.46 1.16
C ASP A 88 -12.91 -16.34 0.69
N LEU A 89 -12.55 -15.09 0.98
CA LEU A 89 -13.28 -13.93 0.47
C LEU A 89 -13.18 -13.83 -1.06
N VAL A 90 -11.99 -14.02 -1.65
CA VAL A 90 -11.77 -14.02 -3.10
C VAL A 90 -12.58 -15.14 -3.77
N ASP A 91 -12.56 -16.33 -3.20
CA ASP A 91 -13.30 -17.51 -3.68
C ASP A 91 -14.81 -17.31 -3.60
N SER A 92 -15.32 -16.66 -2.55
CA SER A 92 -16.74 -16.35 -2.40
C SER A 92 -17.28 -15.43 -3.51
N TYR A 93 -16.40 -14.68 -4.18
CA TYR A 93 -16.71 -13.85 -5.36
C TYR A 93 -16.48 -14.57 -6.69
N GLY A 94 -16.09 -15.85 -6.68
CA GLY A 94 -15.80 -16.63 -7.88
C GLY A 94 -14.61 -16.09 -8.68
N ILE A 95 -13.65 -15.44 -8.02
CA ILE A 95 -12.47 -14.90 -8.68
C ILE A 95 -11.42 -16.00 -8.85
N GLU A 96 -11.19 -16.40 -10.10
CA GLU A 96 -10.16 -17.38 -10.43
C GLU A 96 -8.76 -16.86 -10.13
N HIS A 97 -7.95 -17.70 -9.48
CA HIS A 97 -6.58 -17.37 -9.14
C HIS A 97 -5.62 -18.55 -9.30
N ASP A 98 -4.35 -18.26 -9.57
CA ASP A 98 -3.26 -19.22 -9.70
C ASP A 98 -2.24 -19.06 -8.59
N THR A 99 -1.71 -20.18 -8.12
CA THR A 99 -0.51 -20.20 -7.29
C THR A 99 0.73 -20.19 -8.18
N LYS A 100 1.57 -19.15 -8.02
CA LYS A 100 2.85 -19.01 -8.70
C LYS A 100 3.99 -19.56 -7.84
N LYS A 101 5.25 -19.37 -8.31
CA LYS A 101 6.44 -19.70 -7.54
C LYS A 101 6.36 -19.09 -6.13
N ARG A 102 6.88 -19.82 -5.12
CA ARG A 102 6.89 -19.40 -3.71
C ARG A 102 5.50 -19.15 -3.11
N ASN A 103 4.51 -19.90 -3.55
CA ASN A 103 3.15 -19.90 -3.01
C ASN A 103 2.42 -18.54 -3.10
N GLN A 104 2.84 -17.69 -4.02
CA GLN A 104 2.19 -16.41 -4.31
C GLN A 104 0.89 -16.65 -5.10
N LEU A 105 -0.19 -15.98 -4.72
CA LEU A 105 -1.48 -16.07 -5.40
C LEU A 105 -1.73 -14.83 -6.27
N PHE A 106 -2.11 -15.08 -7.52
CA PHE A 106 -2.41 -14.05 -8.51
C PHE A 106 -3.76 -14.30 -9.16
N CYS A 107 -4.51 -13.25 -9.44
CA CYS A 107 -5.71 -13.36 -10.26
C CYS A 107 -5.34 -13.88 -11.66
N VAL A 108 -6.13 -14.83 -12.18
CA VAL A 108 -5.97 -15.33 -13.55
C VAL A 108 -6.28 -14.23 -14.56
N ASN A 109 -7.37 -13.49 -14.37
CA ASN A 109 -7.84 -12.51 -15.32
C ASN A 109 -7.20 -11.12 -15.10
N SER A 110 -7.48 -10.44 -14.00
CA SER A 110 -7.04 -9.06 -13.80
C SER A 110 -7.02 -8.65 -12.34
N ALA A 111 -6.10 -7.74 -12.00
CA ALA A 111 -6.12 -7.00 -10.72
C ALA A 111 -7.42 -6.20 -10.50
N LYS A 112 -8.19 -5.94 -11.56
CA LYS A 112 -9.50 -5.28 -11.47
C LYS A 112 -10.50 -6.11 -10.67
N ASP A 113 -10.36 -7.43 -10.65
CA ASP A 113 -11.28 -8.33 -9.94
C ASP A 113 -11.21 -8.10 -8.43
N ILE A 114 -10.01 -7.95 -7.88
CA ILE A 114 -9.80 -7.58 -6.46
C ILE A 114 -10.34 -6.17 -6.15
N VAL A 115 -10.13 -5.21 -7.04
CA VAL A 115 -10.69 -3.86 -6.83
C VAL A 115 -12.21 -3.88 -6.86
N LYS A 116 -12.81 -4.64 -7.79
CA LYS A 116 -14.25 -4.81 -7.90
C LYS A 116 -14.83 -5.49 -6.66
N LEU A 117 -14.19 -6.56 -6.17
CA LEU A 117 -14.56 -7.23 -4.93
C LEU A 117 -14.63 -6.23 -3.77
N LEU A 118 -13.55 -5.46 -3.54
CA LEU A 118 -13.50 -4.50 -2.44
C LEU A 118 -14.55 -3.38 -2.58
N LEU A 119 -14.83 -2.92 -3.79
CA LEU A 119 -15.86 -1.91 -4.03
C LEU A 119 -17.27 -2.49 -3.82
N ASN A 120 -17.53 -3.72 -4.25
CA ASN A 120 -18.80 -4.40 -4.01
C ASN A 120 -19.05 -4.61 -2.50
N GLU A 121 -18.03 -4.99 -1.74
CA GLU A 121 -18.12 -5.08 -0.28
C GLU A 121 -18.43 -3.73 0.36
N CYS A 122 -17.81 -2.64 -0.14
CA CYS A 122 -18.14 -1.28 0.31
C CYS A 122 -19.61 -0.93 0.04
N GLU A 123 -20.10 -1.22 -1.16
CA GLU A 123 -21.49 -0.96 -1.56
C GLU A 123 -22.47 -1.80 -0.72
N LEU A 124 -22.21 -3.10 -0.55
CA LEU A 124 -23.02 -4.03 0.24
C LEU A 124 -23.22 -3.55 1.69
N HIS A 125 -22.20 -2.91 2.24
CA HIS A 125 -22.20 -2.41 3.62
C HIS A 125 -22.44 -0.90 3.74
N ASN A 126 -22.94 -0.24 2.68
CA ASN A 126 -23.30 1.19 2.65
C ASN A 126 -22.13 2.11 3.04
N VAL A 127 -20.92 1.83 2.56
CA VAL A 127 -19.77 2.73 2.71
C VAL A 127 -19.88 3.86 1.67
N ASP A 128 -19.91 5.10 2.14
CA ASP A 128 -19.82 6.26 1.27
C ASP A 128 -18.40 6.42 0.73
N LEU A 129 -18.23 6.52 -0.59
CA LEU A 129 -16.92 6.71 -1.25
C LEU A 129 -16.94 7.95 -2.13
N ILE A 130 -16.17 8.96 -1.78
CA ILE A 130 -15.96 10.15 -2.60
C ILE A 130 -14.56 10.14 -3.22
N LYS A 131 -14.51 10.41 -4.53
CA LYS A 131 -13.28 10.43 -5.34
C LYS A 131 -12.98 11.84 -5.86
N ASN A 132 -11.78 12.06 -6.41
CA ASN A 132 -11.30 13.37 -6.85
C ASN A 132 -11.38 14.43 -5.74
N THR A 133 -11.19 14.01 -4.50
CA THR A 133 -11.41 14.84 -3.32
C THR A 133 -10.14 14.83 -2.47
N ASN A 134 -9.46 15.97 -2.46
CA ASN A 134 -8.22 16.14 -1.71
C ASN A 134 -8.53 16.57 -0.27
N THR A 135 -7.92 15.91 0.71
CA THR A 135 -7.95 16.34 2.11
C THR A 135 -6.97 17.50 2.29
N SER A 136 -7.48 18.68 2.61
CA SER A 136 -6.68 19.89 2.77
C SER A 136 -6.25 20.12 4.21
N LYS A 137 -7.09 19.75 5.18
CA LYS A 137 -6.81 19.98 6.61
C LYS A 137 -7.53 18.94 7.47
N VAL A 138 -6.85 18.49 8.52
CA VAL A 138 -7.40 17.68 9.60
C VAL A 138 -7.18 18.41 10.91
N HIS A 139 -8.20 18.49 11.74
CA HIS A 139 -8.14 19.10 13.07
C HIS A 139 -8.84 18.20 14.08
N PHE A 140 -8.26 18.05 15.28
CA PHE A 140 -8.88 17.33 16.38
C PHE A 140 -9.43 18.32 17.43
N ASN A 141 -10.72 18.24 17.66
CA ASN A 141 -11.39 18.98 18.71
C ASN A 141 -11.35 18.16 20.02
N LYS A 142 -10.54 18.64 20.98
CA LYS A 142 -10.39 17.94 22.27
C LYS A 142 -11.66 17.94 23.12
N VAL A 143 -12.50 18.98 23.01
CA VAL A 143 -13.74 19.10 23.80
C VAL A 143 -14.78 18.11 23.34
N GLU A 144 -14.96 17.98 22.03
CA GLU A 144 -15.93 17.07 21.43
C GLU A 144 -15.36 15.68 21.14
N SER A 145 -14.06 15.46 21.39
CA SER A 145 -13.35 14.23 21.04
C SER A 145 -13.60 13.80 19.59
N SER A 146 -13.57 14.76 18.66
CA SER A 146 -13.92 14.56 17.26
C SER A 146 -12.87 15.12 16.31
N TYR A 147 -12.76 14.50 15.13
CA TYR A 147 -11.94 15.00 14.03
C TYR A 147 -12.79 15.78 13.05
N SER A 148 -12.27 16.89 12.59
CA SER A 148 -12.80 17.70 11.49
C SER A 148 -11.90 17.57 10.29
N VAL A 149 -12.43 17.07 9.19
CA VAL A 149 -11.72 16.86 7.92
C VAL A 149 -12.26 17.84 6.90
N SER A 150 -11.39 18.76 6.43
CA SER A 150 -11.71 19.70 5.35
C SER A 150 -11.19 19.15 4.03
N THR A 151 -12.03 19.18 3.01
CA THR A 151 -11.72 18.65 1.68
C THR A 151 -12.01 19.65 0.58
N ILE A 152 -11.31 19.48 -0.53
CA ILE A 152 -11.52 20.23 -1.78
C ILE A 152 -11.75 19.22 -2.89
N ASN A 153 -12.83 19.39 -3.65
CA ASN A 153 -13.06 18.60 -4.85
C ASN A 153 -12.20 19.16 -6.00
N ASP A 154 -11.28 18.38 -6.50
CA ASP A 154 -10.32 18.79 -7.55
C ASP A 154 -11.01 19.05 -8.91
N LYS A 155 -12.24 18.57 -9.10
CA LYS A 155 -13.05 18.77 -10.32
C LYS A 155 -14.04 19.94 -10.24
N SER A 156 -14.24 20.51 -9.06
CA SER A 156 -15.15 21.67 -8.90
C SER A 156 -14.42 22.94 -9.30
N GLU A 157 -15.00 23.73 -10.19
CA GLU A 157 -14.48 25.04 -10.60
C GLU A 157 -14.35 25.98 -9.39
N ASP A 158 -15.31 25.94 -8.48
CA ASP A 158 -15.38 26.83 -7.31
C ASP A 158 -14.46 26.45 -6.16
N LYS A 159 -13.75 25.30 -6.22
CA LYS A 159 -12.89 24.78 -5.15
C LYS A 159 -13.52 24.88 -3.76
N THR A 160 -14.82 24.64 -3.68
CA THR A 160 -15.57 24.74 -2.42
C THR A 160 -15.00 23.78 -1.38
N ILE A 161 -14.74 24.31 -0.18
CA ILE A 161 -14.29 23.51 0.96
C ILE A 161 -15.52 22.84 1.59
N THR A 162 -15.50 21.51 1.61
CA THR A 162 -16.50 20.71 2.33
C THR A 162 -15.89 20.23 3.64
N LYS A 163 -16.66 20.29 4.73
CA LYS A 163 -16.23 19.84 6.05
C LYS A 163 -17.02 18.61 6.47
N TYR A 164 -16.27 17.61 6.95
CA TYR A 164 -16.80 16.38 7.54
C TYR A 164 -16.34 16.26 8.99
N VAL A 165 -17.16 15.65 9.84
CA VAL A 165 -16.83 15.41 11.25
C VAL A 165 -16.96 13.92 11.57
N THR A 166 -16.03 13.41 12.37
CA THR A 166 -16.03 12.00 12.77
C THR A 166 -15.42 11.80 14.16
N SER A 167 -15.84 10.76 14.86
CA SER A 167 -15.21 10.32 16.11
C SER A 167 -13.93 9.53 15.88
N SER A 168 -13.80 8.87 14.71
CA SER A 168 -12.65 8.03 14.39
C SER A 168 -12.09 8.34 13.01
N LEU A 169 -10.78 8.57 12.91
CA LEU A 169 -10.09 8.84 11.66
C LEU A 169 -9.07 7.74 11.36
N ILE A 170 -9.18 7.12 10.17
CA ILE A 170 -8.22 6.14 9.68
C ILE A 170 -7.39 6.78 8.56
N VAL A 171 -6.07 6.77 8.73
CA VAL A 171 -5.12 7.29 7.73
C VAL A 171 -4.57 6.13 6.92
N ALA A 172 -5.06 5.97 5.69
CA ALA A 172 -4.70 4.89 4.76
C ALA A 172 -4.21 5.44 3.41
N THR A 173 -3.55 6.62 3.44
CA THR A 173 -3.09 7.35 2.26
C THR A 173 -1.90 6.72 1.54
N GLY A 174 -1.36 5.64 2.10
CA GLY A 174 -0.16 4.98 1.58
C GLY A 174 1.13 5.69 2.01
N ALA A 175 2.23 5.29 1.40
CA ALA A 175 3.57 5.78 1.70
C ALA A 175 4.18 6.50 0.48
N LEU A 176 5.43 6.95 0.61
CA LEU A 176 6.18 7.66 -0.45
C LEU A 176 6.56 6.79 -1.67
N SER A 177 5.97 5.61 -1.80
CA SER A 177 6.19 4.73 -2.96
C SER A 177 5.34 5.18 -4.14
N ILE A 178 5.94 5.23 -5.33
CA ILE A 178 5.29 5.52 -6.62
C ILE A 178 4.42 6.81 -6.56
N PRO A 179 5.04 8.00 -6.56
CA PRO A 179 4.31 9.28 -6.49
C PRO A 179 3.22 9.44 -7.56
N THR A 180 3.46 8.93 -8.78
CA THR A 180 2.51 8.97 -9.89
C THR A 180 1.20 8.20 -9.62
N LEU A 181 1.20 7.27 -8.66
CA LEU A 181 0.01 6.56 -8.21
C LEU A 181 -0.62 7.16 -6.94
N GLY A 182 -0.19 8.36 -6.54
CA GLY A 182 -0.73 9.08 -5.39
C GLY A 182 0.03 8.85 -4.08
N GLY A 183 1.20 8.19 -4.12
CA GLY A 183 2.08 8.07 -2.94
C GLY A 183 2.54 9.46 -2.49
N SER A 184 2.37 9.77 -1.19
CA SER A 184 2.74 11.06 -0.63
C SER A 184 3.14 10.94 0.84
N GLY A 185 3.80 12.00 1.37
CA GLY A 185 4.14 12.12 2.78
C GLY A 185 2.97 12.53 3.70
N PHE A 186 1.79 12.77 3.16
CA PHE A 186 0.66 13.33 3.91
C PHE A 186 0.34 12.57 5.22
N GLY A 187 0.37 11.23 5.20
CA GLY A 187 0.15 10.43 6.40
C GLY A 187 1.22 10.63 7.48
N TYR A 188 2.47 10.84 7.07
CA TYR A 188 3.58 11.14 7.99
C TYR A 188 3.46 12.54 8.57
N ASP A 189 3.00 13.52 7.78
CA ASP A 189 2.79 14.88 8.25
C ASP A 189 1.63 14.94 9.26
N LEU A 190 0.56 14.18 9.01
CA LEU A 190 -0.52 14.00 9.99
C LEU A 190 -0.01 13.34 11.29
N ALA A 191 0.79 12.29 11.20
CA ALA A 191 1.36 11.64 12.37
C ALA A 191 2.16 12.63 13.21
N LYS A 192 3.02 13.46 12.59
CA LYS A 192 3.77 14.52 13.27
C LYS A 192 2.84 15.58 13.86
N GLN A 193 1.79 15.99 13.14
CA GLN A 193 0.78 16.94 13.64
C GLN A 193 0.12 16.46 14.93
N PHE A 194 -0.06 15.15 15.08
CA PHE A 194 -0.62 14.51 16.27
C PHE A 194 0.43 14.02 17.27
N ASN A 195 1.68 14.49 17.15
CA ASN A 195 2.80 14.14 18.03
C ASN A 195 3.11 12.64 18.07
N LEU A 196 2.83 11.92 16.98
CA LEU A 196 3.21 10.52 16.84
C LEU A 196 4.63 10.41 16.26
N SER A 197 5.42 9.51 16.83
CA SER A 197 6.76 9.22 16.33
C SER A 197 6.69 8.51 14.98
N VAL A 198 7.45 9.02 14.01
CA VAL A 198 7.63 8.38 12.72
C VAL A 198 9.04 7.79 12.66
N THR A 199 9.14 6.48 12.46
CA THR A 199 10.44 5.81 12.29
C THR A 199 11.14 6.29 11.02
N SER A 200 12.47 6.13 10.96
CA SER A 200 13.26 6.50 9.78
C SER A 200 12.71 5.81 8.53
N LEU A 201 12.39 6.61 7.52
CA LEU A 201 11.89 6.10 6.25
C LEU A 201 13.05 5.61 5.41
N ARG A 202 12.90 4.44 4.82
CA ARG A 202 13.85 3.84 3.87
C ARG A 202 13.12 3.30 2.67
N ALA A 203 13.78 3.38 1.51
CA ALA A 203 13.33 2.65 0.33
C ALA A 203 13.51 1.14 0.58
N GLY A 204 12.53 0.36 0.18
CA GLY A 204 12.55 -1.10 0.21
C GLY A 204 11.96 -1.66 -1.07
N LEU A 205 12.41 -2.84 -1.49
CA LEU A 205 12.02 -3.45 -2.76
C LEU A 205 12.32 -2.52 -3.96
N VAL A 206 13.51 -1.94 -3.99
CA VAL A 206 13.95 -0.99 -5.03
C VAL A 206 15.17 -1.52 -5.79
N PRO A 207 15.35 -1.15 -7.06
CA PRO A 207 16.56 -1.44 -7.80
C PRO A 207 17.77 -0.65 -7.27
N PHE A 208 18.96 -1.15 -7.48
CA PHE A 208 20.21 -0.39 -7.32
C PHE A 208 20.56 0.35 -8.59
N ILE A 209 20.91 1.62 -8.46
CA ILE A 209 21.30 2.49 -9.57
C ILE A 209 22.79 2.83 -9.39
N PHE A 210 23.56 2.73 -10.46
CA PHE A 210 24.98 3.07 -10.51
C PHE A 210 25.22 4.31 -11.37
N THR A 211 26.23 5.07 -11.01
CA THR A 211 26.63 6.29 -11.71
C THR A 211 28.09 6.25 -12.21
N ASP A 212 28.78 5.16 -11.90
CA ASP A 212 30.18 4.90 -12.24
C ASP A 212 30.30 3.87 -13.37
N TYR A 213 31.49 3.25 -13.54
CA TYR A 213 31.74 2.24 -14.55
C TYR A 213 30.78 1.03 -14.48
N MET A 214 30.21 0.73 -13.31
CA MET A 214 29.19 -0.30 -13.18
C MET A 214 27.93 0.02 -13.97
N SER A 215 27.61 1.31 -14.15
CA SER A 215 26.51 1.74 -15.01
C SER A 215 26.76 1.35 -16.48
N GLU A 216 28.00 1.44 -16.95
CA GLU A 216 28.37 1.02 -18.32
C GLU A 216 28.22 -0.49 -18.50
N ILE A 217 28.69 -1.28 -17.52
CA ILE A 217 28.54 -2.74 -17.54
C ILE A 217 27.05 -3.11 -17.56
N CYS A 218 26.27 -2.54 -16.66
CA CYS A 218 24.83 -2.79 -16.60
C CYS A 218 24.11 -2.39 -17.89
N GLY A 219 24.51 -1.27 -18.49
CA GLY A 219 23.99 -0.81 -19.78
C GLY A 219 24.24 -1.80 -20.91
N ARG A 220 25.44 -2.38 -20.98
CA ARG A 220 25.80 -3.41 -21.96
C ARG A 220 25.04 -4.72 -21.78
N LEU A 221 24.70 -5.07 -20.54
CA LEU A 221 23.98 -6.27 -20.18
C LEU A 221 22.47 -6.04 -20.04
N SER A 222 21.97 -4.86 -20.39
CA SER A 222 20.57 -4.49 -20.21
C SER A 222 19.61 -5.50 -20.85
N GLY A 223 18.67 -6.02 -20.04
CA GLY A 223 17.72 -7.06 -20.44
C GLY A 223 18.18 -8.49 -20.10
N VAL A 224 19.44 -8.69 -19.72
CA VAL A 224 19.93 -10.01 -19.28
C VAL A 224 19.37 -10.31 -17.89
N SER A 225 18.81 -11.51 -17.73
CA SER A 225 18.37 -12.06 -16.44
C SER A 225 19.04 -13.39 -16.18
N HIS A 226 19.45 -13.65 -14.94
CA HIS A 226 20.15 -14.87 -14.56
C HIS A 226 19.86 -15.22 -13.09
N GLY A 227 19.78 -16.52 -12.77
CA GLY A 227 19.68 -17.00 -11.40
C GLY A 227 20.95 -16.71 -10.60
N ILE A 228 20.82 -16.11 -9.44
CA ILE A 228 21.94 -15.74 -8.57
C ILE A 228 21.66 -16.09 -7.12
N ARG A 229 22.71 -16.12 -6.32
CA ARG A 229 22.62 -15.99 -4.86
C ARG A 229 23.16 -14.61 -4.48
N ILE A 230 22.32 -13.81 -3.80
CA ILE A 230 22.67 -12.46 -3.35
C ILE A 230 22.57 -12.37 -1.82
N SER A 231 23.56 -11.75 -1.18
CA SER A 231 23.57 -11.61 0.28
C SER A 231 23.99 -10.22 0.75
N CYS A 232 23.41 -9.80 1.88
CA CYS A 232 23.72 -8.56 2.59
C CYS A 232 23.23 -8.65 4.03
N ASN A 233 24.04 -8.22 4.99
CA ASN A 233 23.67 -8.15 6.42
C ASN A 233 23.06 -9.44 6.98
N GLY A 234 23.65 -10.59 6.62
CA GLY A 234 23.20 -11.91 7.09
C GLY A 234 21.96 -12.47 6.39
N GLN A 235 21.35 -11.71 5.49
CA GLN A 235 20.24 -12.19 4.67
C GLN A 235 20.73 -12.68 3.31
N THR A 236 20.08 -13.70 2.78
CA THR A 236 20.43 -14.30 1.49
C THR A 236 19.17 -14.63 0.70
N PHE A 237 19.19 -14.32 -0.59
CA PHE A 237 18.12 -14.67 -1.52
C PHE A 237 18.68 -15.38 -2.74
N GLU A 238 17.99 -16.41 -3.19
CA GLU A 238 18.26 -17.12 -4.45
C GLU A 238 17.12 -16.89 -5.42
N GLU A 239 17.35 -16.01 -6.38
CA GLU A 239 16.36 -15.56 -7.39
C GLU A 239 17.08 -14.95 -8.59
N ASP A 240 16.29 -14.54 -9.58
CA ASP A 240 16.81 -13.89 -10.76
C ASP A 240 17.26 -12.45 -10.46
N ILE A 241 18.44 -12.09 -10.94
CA ILE A 241 18.87 -10.71 -11.17
C ILE A 241 18.39 -10.27 -12.56
N LEU A 242 18.15 -8.98 -12.71
CA LEU A 242 17.90 -8.34 -14.01
C LEU A 242 18.84 -7.14 -14.15
N PHE A 243 19.68 -7.17 -15.19
CA PHE A 243 20.47 -6.01 -15.58
C PHE A 243 19.59 -5.02 -16.34
N THR A 244 19.68 -3.75 -15.96
CA THR A 244 18.96 -2.64 -16.62
C THR A 244 19.96 -1.60 -17.08
N HIS A 245 19.56 -0.72 -17.96
CA HIS A 245 20.41 0.39 -18.43
C HIS A 245 20.86 1.36 -17.31
N ARG A 246 20.32 1.26 -16.10
CA ARG A 246 20.66 2.12 -14.96
C ARG A 246 21.32 1.38 -13.81
N GLY A 247 21.34 0.04 -13.84
CA GLY A 247 21.86 -0.76 -12.73
C GLY A 247 21.19 -2.13 -12.60
N LEU A 248 21.02 -2.59 -11.38
CA LEU A 248 20.53 -3.92 -11.08
C LEU A 248 19.11 -3.90 -10.54
N SER A 249 18.29 -4.82 -11.02
CA SER A 249 16.92 -5.07 -10.62
C SER A 249 16.65 -6.59 -10.58
N GLY A 250 15.42 -6.99 -10.62
CA GLY A 250 15.00 -8.39 -10.52
C GLY A 250 14.66 -8.81 -9.10
N PRO A 251 13.97 -9.94 -8.92
CA PRO A 251 13.45 -10.36 -7.62
C PRO A 251 14.50 -10.44 -6.52
N ALA A 252 15.69 -10.97 -6.81
CA ALA A 252 16.80 -11.08 -5.85
C ALA A 252 17.24 -9.70 -5.34
N VAL A 253 17.44 -8.77 -6.28
CA VAL A 253 17.91 -7.41 -5.99
C VAL A 253 16.87 -6.61 -5.22
N LEU A 254 15.60 -6.69 -5.62
CA LEU A 254 14.53 -6.00 -4.93
C LEU A 254 14.37 -6.47 -3.48
N GLN A 255 14.47 -7.76 -3.22
CA GLN A 255 14.38 -8.30 -1.87
C GLN A 255 15.56 -7.85 -1.01
N ILE A 256 16.81 -8.01 -1.49
CA ILE A 256 18.00 -7.67 -0.70
C ILE A 256 18.10 -6.17 -0.42
N SER A 257 17.55 -5.31 -1.29
CA SER A 257 17.56 -3.85 -1.11
C SER A 257 16.86 -3.41 0.19
N SER A 258 15.94 -4.21 0.71
CA SER A 258 15.25 -3.94 1.98
C SER A 258 16.16 -4.13 3.21
N TYR A 259 17.25 -4.85 3.06
CA TYR A 259 18.23 -5.14 4.13
C TYR A 259 19.52 -4.32 3.99
N TRP A 260 19.77 -3.76 2.81
CA TRP A 260 20.93 -2.92 2.53
C TRP A 260 20.81 -1.53 3.16
N LYS A 261 21.90 -1.01 3.66
CA LYS A 261 22.07 0.37 4.14
C LYS A 261 23.22 1.00 3.40
N GLU A 262 23.21 2.33 3.32
CA GLU A 262 24.31 3.08 2.73
C GLU A 262 25.64 2.72 3.39
N GLY A 263 26.62 2.33 2.56
CA GLY A 263 27.93 1.83 2.98
C GLY A 263 28.04 0.32 3.15
N ASP A 264 26.95 -0.43 3.10
CA ASP A 264 27.01 -1.90 3.18
C ASP A 264 27.43 -2.54 1.84
N TYR A 265 28.10 -3.68 1.93
CA TYR A 265 28.46 -4.50 0.78
C TYR A 265 27.35 -5.49 0.43
N ILE A 266 27.17 -5.71 -0.86
CA ILE A 266 26.31 -6.76 -1.40
C ILE A 266 27.21 -7.77 -2.10
N ALA A 267 27.12 -9.05 -1.71
CA ALA A 267 27.80 -10.13 -2.39
C ALA A 267 26.83 -10.81 -3.37
N ILE A 268 27.25 -10.94 -4.62
CA ILE A 268 26.52 -11.61 -5.69
C ILE A 268 27.34 -12.81 -6.17
N ASN A 269 26.75 -14.00 -6.06
CA ASN A 269 27.30 -15.22 -6.63
C ASN A 269 26.46 -15.62 -7.85
N LEU A 270 27.11 -15.69 -8.99
CA LEU A 270 26.50 -16.18 -10.22
C LEU A 270 26.51 -17.71 -10.17
N LEU A 271 25.35 -18.32 -10.07
CA LEU A 271 25.14 -19.77 -9.97
C LEU A 271 25.35 -20.47 -11.32
#